data_f98d40f526ce21e241720b8eb17668fc
#
_entry.id   f98d40f526ce21e241720b8eb17668fc
#
_cell.length_a   1.000
_cell.length_b   1.000
_cell.length_c   1.000
_cell.angle_alpha   90.00
_cell.angle_beta   90.00
_cell.angle_gamma   90.00
#
_symmetry.space_group_name_H-M   'P 1'
#
loop_
_entity.id
_entity.type
_entity.pdbx_description
1 polymer ?
#
loop_
_entity_poly.entity_id
_entity_poly.type
_entity_poly.pdbx_seq_one_letter_code
_entity_poly.pdbx_strand_id
1 'polypeptide(L)'
;MIKSRVKLIFIILLSTALTGLAADESSGDAVECANLIYAGTKSSVCFSEEFLSTVASETSINTSRKFKPVKLGEKEIFRFPFATITGEGAFTLTDEERNNLKLYLEKGGFLLASAGCSSKEWGSSFAHEIETIFPDRKLAEVPMNHPIFRTVFDVDRLDMSHGGEAKLLGLTIGGKIVLVYSPDGLNDTATMHGCCCCGGNEIKNSQKVNANILAYALLQ
;
A
#
# COMPACT_ATOMS: atom_id res chain seq x y z
N MET A 1 -29.09 32.37 84.42
CA MET A 1 -28.04 32.83 83.48
C MET A 1 -27.33 31.59 82.92
N ILE A 2 -27.76 31.07 81.76
CA ILE A 2 -27.21 29.89 81.17
C ILE A 2 -26.59 30.34 79.81
N LYS A 3 -25.27 30.29 79.70
CA LYS A 3 -24.52 30.61 78.48
C LYS A 3 -24.47 29.36 77.56
N SER A 4 -25.24 29.40 76.46
CA SER A 4 -25.20 28.41 75.40
C SER A 4 -23.90 28.63 74.54
N ARG A 5 -23.05 27.60 74.44
CA ARG A 5 -21.95 27.59 73.54
C ARG A 5 -22.35 26.86 72.23
N VAL A 6 -22.47 27.61 71.16
CA VAL A 6 -22.68 27.07 69.82
C VAL A 6 -21.33 26.58 69.32
N LYS A 7 -21.20 25.26 69.11
CA LYS A 7 -20.03 24.65 68.41
C LYS A 7 -20.24 24.73 66.90
N LEU A 8 -19.41 25.52 66.25
CA LEU A 8 -19.35 25.63 64.83
C LEU A 8 -18.59 24.41 64.28
N ILE A 9 -19.31 23.50 63.57
CA ILE A 9 -18.72 22.35 62.92
C ILE A 9 -18.31 22.79 61.51
N PHE A 10 -16.98 22.87 61.27
CA PHE A 10 -16.43 23.07 59.93
C PHE A 10 -16.50 21.74 59.18
N ILE A 11 -17.37 21.63 58.21
CA ILE A 11 -17.38 20.52 57.24
C ILE A 11 -16.39 20.88 56.14
N ILE A 12 -15.24 20.24 56.14
CA ILE A 12 -14.27 20.30 55.03
C ILE A 12 -14.78 19.38 53.93
N LEU A 13 -15.31 19.94 52.87
CA LEU A 13 -15.61 19.23 51.65
C LEU A 13 -14.29 18.94 50.91
N LEU A 14 -13.84 17.70 51.00
CA LEU A 14 -12.70 17.19 50.27
C LEU A 14 -13.18 16.90 48.82
N SER A 15 -12.97 17.84 47.90
CA SER A 15 -13.22 17.64 46.47
C SER A 15 -12.07 16.77 45.92
N THR A 16 -12.32 15.48 45.75
CA THR A 16 -11.47 14.59 44.97
C THR A 16 -11.60 14.96 43.48
N ALA A 17 -10.66 15.70 42.97
CA ALA A 17 -10.48 15.84 41.52
C ALA A 17 -10.11 14.49 40.94
N LEU A 18 -11.05 13.84 40.28
CA LEU A 18 -10.83 12.67 39.46
C LEU A 18 -10.11 13.15 38.19
N THR A 19 -8.79 13.17 38.21
CA THR A 19 -8.00 13.31 36.98
C THR A 19 -8.24 12.05 36.16
N GLY A 20 -9.14 12.16 35.19
CA GLY A 20 -9.28 11.15 34.15
C GLY A 20 -7.93 11.03 33.45
N LEU A 21 -7.23 9.92 33.66
CA LEU A 21 -6.23 9.47 32.73
C LEU A 21 -6.98 9.21 31.43
N ALA A 22 -6.85 10.14 30.46
CA ALA A 22 -7.06 9.79 29.08
C ALA A 22 -6.11 8.62 28.81
N ALA A 23 -6.67 7.43 28.60
CA ALA A 23 -5.93 6.33 28.03
C ALA A 23 -5.40 6.86 26.69
N ASP A 24 -4.10 7.04 26.61
CA ASP A 24 -3.38 7.17 25.35
C ASP A 24 -3.74 5.87 24.61
N GLU A 25 -4.67 5.95 23.66
CA GLU A 25 -4.93 4.84 22.76
C GLU A 25 -3.59 4.54 22.12
N SER A 26 -3.02 3.40 22.49
CA SER A 26 -1.78 2.91 21.93
C SER A 26 -1.91 2.98 20.42
N SER A 27 -1.30 3.99 19.82
CA SER A 27 -1.01 4.01 18.39
C SER A 27 -0.05 2.86 18.17
N GLY A 28 -0.59 1.66 17.99
CA GLY A 28 0.18 0.56 17.41
C GLY A 28 0.84 1.16 16.18
N ASP A 29 2.16 0.97 16.05
CA ASP A 29 2.92 1.57 14.94
C ASP A 29 2.18 1.31 13.63
N ALA A 30 1.81 2.40 12.94
CA ALA A 30 1.09 2.28 11.68
C ALA A 30 2.00 1.59 10.66
N VAL A 31 1.43 0.64 9.91
CA VAL A 31 2.15 -0.01 8.83
C VAL A 31 2.54 1.02 7.77
N GLU A 32 3.82 1.24 7.59
CA GLU A 32 4.37 2.12 6.57
C GLU A 32 4.52 1.35 5.24
N CYS A 33 4.12 1.99 4.13
CA CYS A 33 4.25 1.46 2.79
C CYS A 33 5.29 2.30 2.01
N ALA A 34 6.12 1.63 1.22
CA ALA A 34 7.14 2.28 0.41
C ALA A 34 6.64 2.66 -0.98
N ASN A 35 7.17 3.75 -1.52
CA ASN A 35 7.07 4.13 -2.93
C ASN A 35 8.47 4.16 -3.54
N LEU A 36 8.75 3.27 -4.48
CA LEU A 36 10.12 2.99 -4.89
C LEU A 36 10.72 4.05 -5.81
N ILE A 37 11.95 4.41 -5.52
CA ILE A 37 12.87 5.11 -6.42
C ILE A 37 13.80 4.03 -7.00
N TYR A 38 13.88 3.93 -8.32
CA TYR A 38 14.53 2.82 -9.02
C TYR A 38 15.22 3.30 -10.30
N ALA A 39 15.98 2.42 -10.96
CA ALA A 39 16.75 2.73 -12.17
C ALA A 39 17.55 4.02 -12.01
N GLY A 40 18.26 4.11 -10.88
CA GLY A 40 19.05 5.27 -10.49
C GLY A 40 18.22 6.40 -9.90
N THR A 41 17.34 7.04 -10.68
CA THR A 41 16.59 8.24 -10.25
C THR A 41 15.11 8.25 -10.63
N LYS A 42 14.60 7.19 -11.29
CA LYS A 42 13.16 7.12 -11.58
C LYS A 42 12.39 6.99 -10.28
N SER A 43 11.36 7.79 -10.12
CA SER A 43 10.48 7.74 -8.95
C SER A 43 9.10 7.26 -9.36
N SER A 44 8.47 6.51 -8.48
CA SER A 44 7.11 6.00 -8.64
C SER A 44 6.10 7.13 -8.36
N VAL A 45 6.12 8.16 -9.16
CA VAL A 45 5.15 9.28 -9.07
C VAL A 45 3.78 8.87 -9.61
N CYS A 46 2.77 9.66 -9.33
CA CYS A 46 1.42 9.46 -9.85
C CYS A 46 0.81 8.11 -9.46
N PHE A 47 0.98 7.71 -8.20
CA PHE A 47 0.24 6.61 -7.60
C PHE A 47 -0.56 7.15 -6.41
N SER A 48 -1.89 7.02 -6.45
CA SER A 48 -2.77 7.53 -5.39
C SER A 48 -2.51 6.85 -4.06
N GLU A 49 -2.54 7.62 -2.98
CA GLU A 49 -2.40 7.14 -1.61
C GLU A 49 -3.75 6.85 -0.94
N GLU A 50 -4.88 7.14 -1.61
CA GLU A 50 -6.22 7.06 -1.01
C GLU A 50 -6.57 5.68 -0.50
N PHE A 51 -6.13 4.62 -1.18
CA PHE A 51 -6.38 3.25 -0.75
C PHE A 51 -5.72 2.89 0.60
N LEU A 52 -4.64 3.58 1.00
CA LEU A 52 -4.06 3.43 2.33
C LEU A 52 -5.06 3.85 3.41
N SER A 53 -5.73 4.98 3.19
CA SER A 53 -6.80 5.45 4.08
C SER A 53 -8.00 4.50 4.07
N THR A 54 -8.34 3.97 2.90
CA THR A 54 -9.44 3.01 2.74
C THR A 54 -9.19 1.74 3.55
N VAL A 55 -8.00 1.15 3.48
CA VAL A 55 -7.66 -0.03 4.28
C VAL A 55 -7.80 0.25 5.77
N ALA A 56 -7.32 1.39 6.23
CA ALA A 56 -7.41 1.73 7.64
C ALA A 56 -8.84 2.05 8.12
N SER A 57 -9.75 2.49 7.25
CA SER A 57 -11.15 2.73 7.61
C SER A 57 -12.02 1.48 7.53
N GLU A 58 -11.72 0.58 6.59
CA GLU A 58 -12.52 -0.61 6.31
C GLU A 58 -12.03 -1.87 7.03
N THR A 59 -10.86 -1.80 7.68
CA THR A 59 -10.25 -2.94 8.37
C THR A 59 -9.65 -2.51 9.72
N SER A 60 -9.20 -3.47 10.52
CA SER A 60 -8.41 -3.22 11.73
C SER A 60 -6.92 -2.93 11.45
N ILE A 61 -6.50 -2.88 10.19
CA ILE A 61 -5.12 -2.63 9.81
C ILE A 61 -4.85 -1.13 9.87
N ASN A 62 -4.03 -0.68 10.82
CA ASN A 62 -3.61 0.71 10.89
C ASN A 62 -2.47 0.95 9.89
N THR A 63 -2.73 1.73 8.85
CA THR A 63 -1.75 2.10 7.82
C THR A 63 -1.38 3.58 7.92
N SER A 64 -0.12 3.92 7.64
CA SER A 64 0.27 5.30 7.33
C SER A 64 -0.53 5.80 6.13
N ARG A 65 -0.94 7.07 6.16
CA ARG A 65 -1.76 7.68 5.09
C ARG A 65 -0.93 8.12 3.88
N LYS A 66 0.38 7.97 3.96
CA LYS A 66 1.33 8.38 2.91
C LYS A 66 2.39 7.32 2.70
N PHE A 67 2.83 7.23 1.46
CA PHE A 67 4.01 6.44 1.13
C PHE A 67 5.30 7.10 1.62
N LYS A 68 6.28 6.26 1.92
CA LYS A 68 7.67 6.68 2.12
C LYS A 68 8.45 6.47 0.81
N PRO A 69 9.06 7.51 0.24
CA PRO A 69 9.99 7.34 -0.87
C PRO A 69 11.22 6.55 -0.42
N VAL A 70 11.50 5.43 -1.09
CA VAL A 70 12.58 4.51 -0.72
C VAL A 70 13.35 4.10 -1.98
N LYS A 71 14.67 4.17 -1.93
CA LYS A 71 15.50 3.69 -3.04
C LYS A 71 15.59 2.16 -3.02
N LEU A 72 15.27 1.56 -4.15
CA LEU A 72 15.33 0.10 -4.31
C LEU A 72 16.74 -0.47 -4.10
N GLY A 73 17.79 0.30 -4.46
CA GLY A 73 19.17 -0.06 -4.23
C GLY A 73 19.62 0.01 -2.76
N GLU A 74 18.82 0.53 -1.86
CA GLU A 74 19.19 0.66 -0.45
C GLU A 74 18.49 -0.38 0.43
N LYS A 75 19.13 -0.76 1.55
CA LYS A 75 18.60 -1.78 2.49
C LYS A 75 17.34 -1.32 3.23
N GLU A 76 17.00 -0.04 3.15
CA GLU A 76 15.83 0.52 3.80
C GLU A 76 14.53 -0.14 3.35
N ILE A 77 14.46 -0.62 2.10
CA ILE A 77 13.28 -1.32 1.56
C ILE A 77 12.82 -2.50 2.43
N PHE A 78 13.75 -3.18 3.11
CA PHE A 78 13.44 -4.34 3.95
C PHE A 78 12.65 -4.00 5.23
N ARG A 79 12.45 -2.72 5.52
CA ARG A 79 11.63 -2.26 6.65
C ARG A 79 10.14 -2.18 6.31
N PHE A 80 9.79 -2.22 5.03
CA PHE A 80 8.44 -2.01 4.54
C PHE A 80 7.82 -3.34 4.10
N PRO A 81 6.70 -3.75 4.66
CA PRO A 81 6.05 -5.00 4.25
C PRO A 81 5.42 -4.89 2.85
N PHE A 82 5.15 -3.66 2.40
CA PHE A 82 4.51 -3.37 1.13
C PHE A 82 5.19 -2.21 0.41
N ALA A 83 5.42 -2.38 -0.87
CA ALA A 83 6.01 -1.34 -1.73
C ALA A 83 5.22 -1.21 -3.04
N THR A 84 5.24 0.01 -3.60
CA THR A 84 4.72 0.29 -4.94
C THR A 84 5.86 0.66 -5.88
N ILE A 85 5.72 0.28 -7.16
CA ILE A 85 6.59 0.71 -8.25
C ILE A 85 5.73 1.06 -9.46
N THR A 86 5.91 2.24 -10.01
CA THR A 86 5.21 2.70 -11.21
C THR A 86 6.09 3.62 -12.04
N GLY A 87 5.73 3.82 -13.29
CA GLY A 87 6.42 4.74 -14.16
C GLY A 87 6.01 4.61 -15.62
N GLU A 88 6.67 5.41 -16.43
CA GLU A 88 6.50 5.46 -17.89
C GLU A 88 7.85 5.31 -18.59
N GLY A 89 7.81 4.88 -19.86
CA GLY A 89 8.99 4.66 -20.68
C GLY A 89 9.88 3.53 -20.19
N ALA A 90 10.80 3.14 -21.04
CA ALA A 90 11.72 2.03 -20.74
C ALA A 90 12.67 2.34 -19.58
N PHE A 91 13.08 1.30 -18.87
CA PHE A 91 14.07 1.38 -17.81
C PHE A 91 14.85 0.07 -17.69
N THR A 92 15.96 0.13 -16.97
CA THR A 92 16.76 -1.03 -16.59
C THR A 92 17.17 -0.85 -15.13
N LEU A 93 17.00 -1.88 -14.32
CA LEU A 93 17.46 -1.88 -12.94
C LEU A 93 18.98 -2.10 -12.89
N THR A 94 19.60 -1.56 -11.87
CA THR A 94 20.99 -1.93 -11.53
C THR A 94 21.05 -3.33 -10.93
N ASP A 95 22.21 -3.94 -10.91
CA ASP A 95 22.37 -5.27 -10.29
C ASP A 95 22.05 -5.26 -8.79
N GLU A 96 22.35 -4.16 -8.11
CA GLU A 96 22.00 -3.98 -6.69
C GLU A 96 20.49 -3.89 -6.50
N GLU A 97 19.78 -3.15 -7.35
CA GLU A 97 18.32 -3.05 -7.32
C GLU A 97 17.67 -4.41 -7.60
N ARG A 98 18.17 -5.19 -8.57
CA ARG A 98 17.69 -6.56 -8.84
C ARG A 98 17.89 -7.47 -7.64
N ASN A 99 19.07 -7.44 -7.03
CA ASN A 99 19.38 -8.25 -5.87
C ASN A 99 18.51 -7.90 -4.67
N ASN A 100 18.31 -6.61 -4.41
CA ASN A 100 17.45 -6.16 -3.32
C ASN A 100 15.97 -6.52 -3.57
N LEU A 101 15.48 -6.35 -4.79
CA LEU A 101 14.10 -6.73 -5.13
C LEU A 101 13.88 -8.23 -4.96
N LYS A 102 14.85 -9.05 -5.43
CA LYS A 102 14.80 -10.50 -5.22
C LYS A 102 14.69 -10.85 -3.75
N LEU A 103 15.62 -10.35 -2.95
CA LEU A 103 15.64 -10.62 -1.50
C LEU A 103 14.40 -10.10 -0.78
N TYR A 104 13.90 -8.93 -1.18
CA TYR A 104 12.69 -8.34 -0.61
C TYR A 104 11.50 -9.26 -0.79
N LEU A 105 11.25 -9.72 -2.01
CA LEU A 105 10.13 -10.62 -2.30
C LEU A 105 10.29 -12.02 -1.68
N GLU A 106 11.52 -12.56 -1.67
CA GLU A 106 11.81 -13.86 -1.05
C GLU A 106 11.69 -13.84 0.48
N LYS A 107 11.85 -12.68 1.11
CA LYS A 107 11.76 -12.51 2.57
C LYS A 107 10.39 -12.03 3.07
N GLY A 108 9.39 -12.01 2.21
CA GLY A 108 8.01 -11.72 2.59
C GLY A 108 7.57 -10.27 2.36
N GLY A 109 8.38 -9.44 1.70
CA GLY A 109 7.91 -8.17 1.17
C GLY A 109 6.95 -8.38 0.01
N PHE A 110 6.04 -7.44 -0.19
CA PHE A 110 5.06 -7.46 -1.27
C PHE A 110 5.23 -6.27 -2.20
N LEU A 111 5.21 -6.49 -3.51
CA LEU A 111 5.31 -5.43 -4.52
C LEU A 111 4.01 -5.29 -5.31
N LEU A 112 3.46 -4.07 -5.35
CA LEU A 112 2.44 -3.67 -6.30
C LEU A 112 3.10 -2.87 -7.42
N ALA A 113 3.09 -3.41 -8.62
CA ALA A 113 3.64 -2.79 -9.83
C ALA A 113 2.52 -2.35 -10.76
N SER A 114 2.63 -1.13 -11.30
CA SER A 114 1.62 -0.57 -12.17
C SER A 114 2.26 0.24 -13.30
N ALA A 115 1.90 -0.09 -14.55
CA ALA A 115 2.31 0.72 -15.68
C ALA A 115 1.58 2.06 -15.67
N GLY A 116 2.30 3.15 -15.44
CA GLY A 116 1.75 4.50 -15.49
C GLY A 116 1.24 4.80 -16.90
N CYS A 117 0.05 5.37 -17.00
CA CYS A 117 -0.61 5.66 -18.29
C CYS A 117 -0.65 4.47 -19.25
N SER A 118 -0.74 3.24 -18.74
CA SER A 118 -0.67 2.01 -19.54
C SER A 118 0.57 1.93 -20.45
N SER A 119 1.72 2.45 -19.96
CA SER A 119 2.97 2.51 -20.74
C SER A 119 3.47 1.12 -21.10
N LYS A 120 3.43 0.78 -22.38
CA LYS A 120 3.92 -0.51 -22.90
C LYS A 120 5.42 -0.66 -22.74
N GLU A 121 6.17 0.41 -22.92
CA GLU A 121 7.63 0.42 -22.76
C GLU A 121 8.04 0.12 -21.33
N TRP A 122 7.35 0.75 -20.37
CA TRP A 122 7.56 0.47 -18.95
C TRP A 122 7.20 -0.96 -18.62
N GLY A 123 6.03 -1.40 -19.07
CA GLY A 123 5.55 -2.75 -18.85
C GLY A 123 6.48 -3.83 -19.39
N SER A 124 7.02 -3.62 -20.61
CA SER A 124 7.99 -4.54 -21.22
C SER A 124 9.29 -4.59 -20.41
N SER A 125 9.79 -3.43 -19.96
CA SER A 125 10.97 -3.36 -19.11
C SER A 125 10.72 -4.07 -17.78
N PHE A 126 9.58 -3.82 -17.13
CA PHE A 126 9.23 -4.44 -15.85
C PHE A 126 9.15 -5.97 -15.97
N ALA A 127 8.45 -6.48 -16.98
CA ALA A 127 8.35 -7.92 -17.20
C ALA A 127 9.73 -8.56 -17.46
N HIS A 128 10.60 -7.91 -18.25
CA HIS A 128 11.95 -8.36 -18.49
C HIS A 128 12.82 -8.38 -17.23
N GLU A 129 12.73 -7.35 -16.39
CA GLU A 129 13.45 -7.31 -15.10
C GLU A 129 13.00 -8.43 -14.17
N ILE A 130 11.68 -8.70 -14.08
CA ILE A 130 11.16 -9.80 -13.26
C ILE A 130 11.63 -11.16 -13.80
N GLU A 131 11.63 -11.36 -15.12
CA GLU A 131 12.16 -12.59 -15.74
C GLU A 131 13.67 -12.76 -15.48
N THR A 132 14.42 -11.67 -15.52
CA THR A 132 15.87 -11.67 -15.20
C THR A 132 16.14 -12.04 -13.75
N ILE A 133 15.33 -11.49 -12.81
CA ILE A 133 15.46 -11.73 -11.36
C ILE A 133 15.03 -13.15 -10.99
N PHE A 134 13.98 -13.67 -11.65
CA PHE A 134 13.35 -14.97 -11.39
C PHE A 134 13.21 -15.81 -12.65
N PRO A 135 14.32 -16.31 -13.24
CA PRO A 135 14.29 -17.02 -14.53
C PRO A 135 13.45 -18.32 -14.50
N ASP A 136 13.31 -18.92 -13.32
CA ASP A 136 12.52 -20.15 -13.12
C ASP A 136 11.06 -19.90 -12.80
N ARG A 137 10.59 -18.64 -12.82
CA ARG A 137 9.23 -18.24 -12.48
C ARG A 137 8.67 -17.31 -13.55
N LYS A 138 7.35 -17.28 -13.64
CA LYS A 138 6.67 -16.41 -14.61
C LYS A 138 5.58 -15.60 -13.92
N LEU A 139 5.38 -14.40 -14.40
CA LEU A 139 4.16 -13.65 -14.13
C LEU A 139 2.98 -14.42 -14.75
N ALA A 140 2.01 -14.77 -13.95
CA ALA A 140 0.80 -15.48 -14.38
C ALA A 140 -0.43 -14.65 -14.07
N GLU A 141 -1.48 -14.80 -14.88
CA GLU A 141 -2.76 -14.13 -14.64
C GLU A 141 -3.32 -14.53 -13.27
N VAL A 142 -3.74 -13.53 -12.49
CA VAL A 142 -4.45 -13.73 -11.24
C VAL A 142 -5.93 -13.87 -11.57
N PRO A 143 -6.52 -15.07 -11.41
CA PRO A 143 -7.90 -15.28 -11.81
C PRO A 143 -8.87 -14.51 -10.88
N MET A 144 -9.98 -14.03 -11.41
CA MET A 144 -10.95 -13.19 -10.68
C MET A 144 -11.58 -13.87 -9.45
N ASN A 145 -11.52 -15.19 -9.35
CA ASN A 145 -11.94 -15.94 -8.16
C ASN A 145 -10.84 -16.04 -7.08
N HIS A 146 -9.65 -15.47 -7.31
CA HIS A 146 -8.58 -15.47 -6.32
C HIS A 146 -8.99 -14.63 -5.08
N PRO A 147 -8.65 -15.06 -3.85
CA PRO A 147 -8.98 -14.33 -2.61
C PRO A 147 -8.57 -12.87 -2.59
N ILE A 148 -7.52 -12.48 -3.32
CA ILE A 148 -7.06 -11.10 -3.43
C ILE A 148 -8.15 -10.13 -3.90
N PHE A 149 -9.14 -10.59 -4.66
CA PHE A 149 -10.26 -9.77 -5.12
C PHE A 149 -11.44 -9.72 -4.13
N ARG A 150 -11.28 -10.36 -2.94
CA ARG A 150 -12.34 -10.48 -1.92
C ARG A 150 -11.83 -10.15 -0.50
N THR A 151 -10.65 -9.56 -0.36
CA THR A 151 -10.02 -9.38 0.95
C THR A 151 -10.74 -8.31 1.79
N VAL A 152 -11.12 -7.19 1.17
CA VAL A 152 -11.85 -6.07 1.80
C VAL A 152 -13.16 -5.83 1.07
N PHE A 153 -13.09 -5.77 -0.26
CA PHE A 153 -14.23 -5.52 -1.15
C PHE A 153 -14.44 -6.68 -2.10
N ASP A 154 -15.69 -6.97 -2.44
CA ASP A 154 -16.01 -7.89 -3.52
C ASP A 154 -15.78 -7.19 -4.87
N VAL A 155 -14.74 -7.59 -5.58
CA VAL A 155 -14.39 -7.11 -6.92
C VAL A 155 -14.64 -8.23 -7.90
N ASP A 156 -15.72 -8.13 -8.69
CA ASP A 156 -16.13 -9.15 -9.66
C ASP A 156 -15.49 -8.95 -11.03
N ARG A 157 -15.01 -7.74 -11.31
CA ARG A 157 -14.35 -7.38 -12.57
C ARG A 157 -13.45 -6.16 -12.39
N LEU A 158 -12.54 -5.98 -13.33
CA LEU A 158 -11.71 -4.79 -13.44
C LEU A 158 -12.34 -3.83 -14.45
N ASP A 159 -12.81 -2.68 -13.99
CA ASP A 159 -13.53 -1.71 -14.83
C ASP A 159 -12.55 -0.77 -15.54
N MET A 160 -12.43 -0.89 -16.86
CA MET A 160 -11.50 -0.08 -17.65
C MET A 160 -12.09 1.30 -18.00
N SER A 161 -11.23 2.32 -18.04
CA SER A 161 -11.64 3.70 -18.37
C SER A 161 -12.16 3.85 -19.80
N HIS A 162 -11.53 3.15 -20.74
CA HIS A 162 -11.86 3.24 -22.18
C HIS A 162 -12.39 1.92 -22.74
N GLY A 163 -12.86 1.01 -21.88
CA GLY A 163 -13.34 -0.31 -22.25
C GLY A 163 -12.22 -1.31 -22.49
N GLY A 164 -12.59 -2.56 -22.73
CA GLY A 164 -11.67 -3.70 -22.82
C GLY A 164 -11.64 -4.53 -21.53
N GLU A 165 -10.79 -5.52 -21.52
CA GLU A 165 -10.57 -6.41 -20.37
C GLU A 165 -9.20 -6.14 -19.76
N ALA A 166 -9.17 -5.83 -18.48
CA ALA A 166 -7.95 -5.71 -17.71
C ALA A 166 -7.58 -7.05 -17.08
N LYS A 167 -6.27 -7.23 -16.87
CA LYS A 167 -5.73 -8.40 -16.18
C LYS A 167 -4.68 -7.96 -15.17
N LEU A 168 -4.68 -8.61 -14.02
CA LEU A 168 -3.57 -8.53 -13.09
C LEU A 168 -2.69 -9.77 -13.27
N LEU A 169 -1.40 -9.56 -13.25
CA LEU A 169 -0.41 -10.63 -13.28
C LEU A 169 0.24 -10.75 -11.90
N GLY A 170 0.45 -11.97 -11.44
CA GLY A 170 1.05 -12.25 -10.14
C GLY A 170 2.34 -13.06 -10.25
N LEU A 171 3.30 -12.80 -9.38
CA LEU A 171 4.45 -13.66 -9.13
C LEU A 171 4.22 -14.44 -7.84
N THR A 172 4.34 -15.76 -7.90
CA THR A 172 4.13 -16.65 -6.74
C THR A 172 5.46 -17.19 -6.24
N ILE A 173 5.72 -17.05 -4.93
CA ILE A 173 6.85 -17.66 -4.22
C ILE A 173 6.30 -18.43 -3.03
N GLY A 174 6.70 -19.69 -2.86
CA GLY A 174 6.25 -20.51 -1.75
C GLY A 174 4.72 -20.72 -1.67
N GLY A 175 4.03 -20.68 -2.82
CA GLY A 175 2.57 -20.82 -2.89
C GLY A 175 1.78 -19.53 -2.60
N LYS A 176 2.45 -18.41 -2.36
CA LYS A 176 1.84 -17.11 -2.09
C LYS A 176 2.14 -16.12 -3.20
N ILE A 177 1.20 -15.27 -3.58
CA ILE A 177 1.47 -14.14 -4.45
C ILE A 177 2.26 -13.11 -3.64
N VAL A 178 3.44 -12.75 -4.12
CA VAL A 178 4.32 -11.75 -3.48
C VAL A 178 4.45 -10.47 -4.31
N LEU A 179 3.98 -10.50 -5.54
CA LEU A 179 3.97 -9.39 -6.46
C LEU A 179 2.69 -9.42 -7.29
N VAL A 180 2.05 -8.27 -7.43
CA VAL A 180 0.97 -8.04 -8.40
C VAL A 180 1.43 -6.96 -9.38
N TYR A 181 1.25 -7.22 -10.67
CA TYR A 181 1.54 -6.29 -11.74
C TYR A 181 0.28 -6.01 -12.58
N SER A 182 -0.02 -4.73 -12.78
CA SER A 182 -1.06 -4.27 -13.71
C SER A 182 -0.42 -3.63 -14.94
N PRO A 183 -0.53 -4.23 -16.12
CA PRO A 183 -0.11 -3.59 -17.38
C PRO A 183 -1.03 -2.43 -17.79
N ASP A 184 -2.26 -2.41 -17.28
CA ASP A 184 -3.29 -1.43 -17.64
C ASP A 184 -3.32 -0.20 -16.70
N GLY A 185 -2.66 -0.28 -15.55
CA GLY A 185 -2.58 0.81 -14.58
C GLY A 185 -3.59 0.72 -13.44
N LEU A 186 -3.04 0.74 -12.22
CA LEU A 186 -3.74 0.80 -10.94
C LEU A 186 -3.45 2.10 -10.18
N ASN A 187 -2.96 3.11 -10.89
CA ASN A 187 -2.42 4.32 -10.27
C ASN A 187 -3.49 5.20 -9.60
N ASP A 188 -4.76 5.07 -10.00
CA ASP A 188 -5.90 5.83 -9.46
C ASP A 188 -5.68 7.35 -9.51
N THR A 189 -5.28 7.86 -10.67
CA THR A 189 -4.81 9.23 -10.84
C THR A 189 -5.91 10.25 -11.06
N ALA A 190 -7.16 9.83 -11.15
CA ALA A 190 -8.31 10.71 -11.47
C ALA A 190 -8.45 11.89 -10.50
N THR A 191 -8.00 11.74 -9.26
CA THR A 191 -8.07 12.76 -8.20
C THR A 191 -6.73 13.43 -7.90
N MET A 192 -5.65 13.04 -8.58
CA MET A 192 -4.30 13.52 -8.30
C MET A 192 -3.96 14.79 -9.08
N HIS A 193 -3.63 15.88 -8.34
CA HIS A 193 -3.15 17.11 -8.95
C HIS A 193 -1.74 16.95 -9.55
N GLY A 194 -1.58 17.36 -10.81
CA GLY A 194 -0.29 17.36 -11.49
C GLY A 194 0.13 16.03 -12.11
N CYS A 195 -0.69 15.01 -12.01
CA CYS A 195 -0.52 13.76 -12.73
C CYS A 195 -1.38 13.81 -13.99
N CYS A 196 -0.73 13.89 -15.13
CA CYS A 196 -1.42 13.86 -16.42
C CYS A 196 -1.42 12.42 -16.95
N CYS A 197 -2.29 11.58 -16.46
CA CYS A 197 -2.58 10.30 -17.13
C CYS A 197 -3.47 10.57 -18.33
N CYS A 198 -2.92 11.33 -19.25
CA CYS A 198 -3.62 11.79 -20.43
C CYS A 198 -3.77 10.63 -21.44
N GLY A 199 -4.83 9.87 -21.32
CA GLY A 199 -5.23 8.87 -22.29
C GLY A 199 -4.81 7.43 -21.99
N GLY A 200 -4.25 7.14 -20.84
CA GLY A 200 -4.07 5.76 -20.40
C GLY A 200 -5.41 5.08 -20.11
N ASN A 201 -5.51 3.80 -20.43
CA ASN A 201 -6.70 3.03 -20.14
C ASN A 201 -6.60 2.39 -18.74
N GLU A 202 -6.72 3.23 -17.71
CA GLU A 202 -6.60 2.78 -16.32
C GLU A 202 -7.85 2.05 -15.81
N ILE A 203 -7.64 1.26 -14.75
CA ILE A 203 -8.69 0.55 -14.03
C ILE A 203 -9.40 1.55 -13.10
N LYS A 204 -10.69 1.83 -13.36
CA LYS A 204 -11.50 2.82 -12.61
C LYS A 204 -11.75 2.44 -11.15
N ASN A 205 -11.91 1.15 -10.87
CA ASN A 205 -12.12 0.65 -9.52
C ASN A 205 -10.81 0.30 -8.81
N SER A 206 -9.71 0.90 -9.26
CA SER A 206 -8.35 0.71 -8.76
C SER A 206 -8.21 0.93 -7.25
N GLN A 207 -8.89 1.90 -6.67
CA GLN A 207 -8.87 2.14 -5.21
C GLN A 207 -9.30 0.90 -4.42
N LYS A 208 -10.40 0.25 -4.81
CA LYS A 208 -10.86 -1.00 -4.17
C LYS A 208 -9.91 -2.16 -4.42
N VAL A 209 -9.39 -2.26 -5.64
CA VAL A 209 -8.42 -3.29 -6.02
C VAL A 209 -7.13 -3.13 -5.22
N ASN A 210 -6.60 -1.91 -5.12
CA ASN A 210 -5.39 -1.60 -4.35
C ASN A 210 -5.58 -1.87 -2.84
N ALA A 211 -6.74 -1.51 -2.28
CA ALA A 211 -7.07 -1.81 -0.90
C ALA A 211 -7.10 -3.33 -0.64
N ASN A 212 -7.70 -4.08 -1.54
CA ASN A 212 -7.71 -5.55 -1.48
C ASN A 212 -6.30 -6.13 -1.56
N ILE A 213 -5.47 -5.64 -2.48
CA ILE A 213 -4.08 -6.11 -2.67
C ILE A 213 -3.25 -5.82 -1.41
N LEU A 214 -3.35 -4.61 -0.84
CA LEU A 214 -2.62 -4.26 0.37
C LEU A 214 -3.06 -5.12 1.56
N ALA A 215 -4.37 -5.24 1.80
CA ALA A 215 -4.88 -6.07 2.89
C ALA A 215 -4.47 -7.54 2.71
N TYR A 216 -4.55 -8.08 1.49
CA TYR A 216 -4.07 -9.43 1.17
C TYR A 216 -2.58 -9.58 1.51
N ALA A 217 -1.75 -8.62 1.10
CA ALA A 217 -0.31 -8.64 1.35
C ALA A 217 0.03 -8.68 2.86
N LEU A 218 -0.74 -7.98 3.68
CA LEU A 218 -0.49 -7.87 5.12
C LEU A 218 -1.10 -9.02 5.94
N LEU A 219 -1.98 -9.82 5.35
CA LEU A 219 -2.67 -10.94 6.01
C LEU A 219 -2.10 -12.34 5.67
N GLN A 220 -1.08 -12.43 4.79
CA GLN A 220 -0.51 -13.74 4.37
C GLN A 220 0.42 -14.37 5.41
#